data_c251895a17ed8b78c22e6ed9d28d7bd5
#
_entry.id   c251895a17ed8b78c22e6ed9d28d7bd5
#
_cell.length_a   1.000
_cell.length_b   1.000
_cell.length_c   1.000
_cell.angle_alpha   90.00
_cell.angle_beta   90.00
_cell.angle_gamma   90.00
#
_symmetry.space_group_name_H-M   'P 1'
#
loop_
_entity.id
_entity.type
_entity.pdbx_description
1 polymer ?
#
loop_
_entity_poly.entity_id
_entity_poly.type
_entity_poly.pdbx_seq_one_letter_code
_entity_poly.pdbx_strand_id
1 'polypeptide(L)' 'EQELEILGEILEAYVDTPIKKDAFLIGDLGLDSFLIVYFISEVDDRFGAAIEMPEHVEYMTVQDVLDQLNGRK' A
#
# COMPACT_ATOMS: atom_id res chain seq x y z
N GLU A 1 -13.29 -0.05 7.03
CA GLU A 1 -12.10 -0.33 7.79
C GLU A 1 -11.16 0.87 7.74
N GLN A 2 -10.74 1.35 8.90
CA GLN A 2 -10.05 2.63 9.01
C GLN A 2 -8.71 2.66 8.30
N GLU A 3 -7.95 1.58 8.43
CA GLU A 3 -6.65 1.50 7.76
C GLU A 3 -6.81 1.55 6.25
N LEU A 4 -7.80 0.85 5.72
CA LEU A 4 -8.04 0.86 4.29
C LEU A 4 -8.42 2.26 3.81
N GLU A 5 -9.21 2.99 4.57
CA GLU A 5 -9.58 4.35 4.22
C GLU A 5 -8.36 5.27 4.15
N ILE A 6 -7.47 5.15 5.13
CA ILE A 6 -6.26 5.97 5.14
C ILE A 6 -5.34 5.60 3.98
N LEU A 7 -5.18 4.31 3.71
CA LEU A 7 -4.40 3.89 2.55
C LEU A 7 -4.99 4.43 1.25
N GLY A 8 -6.32 4.44 1.16
CA GLY A 8 -6.99 5.01 0.00
C GLY A 8 -6.71 6.49 -0.15
N GLU A 9 -6.73 7.24 0.95
CA GLU A 9 -6.41 8.66 0.91
C GLU A 9 -4.98 8.91 0.41
N ILE A 10 -4.04 8.11 0.90
CA ILE A 10 -2.66 8.24 0.45
C ILE A 10 -2.55 7.93 -1.04
N LEU A 11 -3.19 6.85 -1.48
CA LEU A 11 -3.09 6.41 -2.86
C LEU A 11 -3.82 7.32 -3.84
N GLU A 12 -4.81 8.08 -3.37
CA GLU A 12 -5.52 9.03 -4.23
C GLU A 12 -4.58 10.04 -4.88
N ALA A 13 -3.45 10.33 -4.23
CA ALA A 13 -2.47 11.25 -4.79
C ALA A 13 -1.75 10.65 -6.01
N TYR A 14 -1.82 9.36 -6.19
CA TYR A 14 -1.07 8.67 -7.22
C TYR A 14 -1.96 7.98 -8.26
N VAL A 15 -3.18 7.60 -7.89
CA VAL A 15 -4.05 6.83 -8.78
C VAL A 15 -5.48 7.37 -8.71
N ASP A 16 -6.21 7.15 -9.80
CA ASP A 16 -7.62 7.55 -9.87
C ASP A 16 -8.55 6.34 -9.76
N THR A 17 -8.00 5.17 -9.56
CA THR A 17 -8.76 3.92 -9.52
C THR A 17 -9.25 3.65 -8.10
N PRO A 18 -10.46 3.11 -7.92
CA PRO A 18 -10.91 2.72 -6.58
C PRO A 18 -9.95 1.72 -5.95
N ILE A 19 -9.71 1.88 -4.66
CA ILE A 19 -8.75 1.06 -3.94
C ILE A 19 -9.45 -0.15 -3.36
N LYS A 20 -9.01 -1.34 -3.75
CA LYS A 20 -9.55 -2.60 -3.24
C LYS A 20 -8.47 -3.36 -2.51
N LYS A 21 -8.90 -4.19 -1.56
CA LYS A 21 -7.93 -4.95 -0.75
C LYS A 21 -7.10 -5.91 -1.59
N ASP A 22 -7.70 -6.50 -2.61
CA ASP A 22 -7.01 -7.47 -3.46
C ASP A 22 -6.30 -6.84 -4.65
N ALA A 23 -6.28 -5.52 -4.74
CA ALA A 23 -5.62 -4.84 -5.85
C ALA A 23 -4.11 -4.94 -5.73
N PHE A 24 -3.46 -5.28 -6.84
CA PHE A 24 -2.01 -5.24 -6.90
C PHE A 24 -1.54 -3.81 -7.04
N LEU A 25 -0.52 -3.45 -6.27
CA LEU A 25 -0.03 -2.07 -6.28
C LEU A 25 0.51 -1.68 -7.65
N ILE A 26 1.21 -2.58 -8.31
CA ILE A 26 1.75 -2.30 -9.64
C ILE A 26 0.75 -2.67 -10.73
N GLY A 27 0.21 -3.88 -10.68
CA GLY A 27 -0.62 -4.39 -11.76
C GLY A 27 -1.96 -3.68 -11.89
N ASP A 28 -2.63 -3.45 -10.77
CA ASP A 28 -3.98 -2.87 -10.79
C ASP A 28 -3.97 -1.36 -10.59
N LEU A 29 -3.09 -0.86 -9.74
CA LEU A 29 -3.06 0.57 -9.44
C LEU A 29 -2.07 1.34 -10.31
N GLY A 30 -1.19 0.64 -11.01
CA GLY A 30 -0.26 1.28 -11.92
C GLY A 30 0.90 2.00 -11.25
N LEU A 31 1.20 1.66 -10.01
CA LEU A 31 2.35 2.25 -9.34
C LEU A 31 3.64 1.64 -9.88
N ASP A 32 4.70 2.45 -9.90
CA ASP A 32 6.03 1.91 -10.19
C ASP A 32 6.83 1.78 -8.90
N SER A 33 8.06 1.32 -8.99
CA SER A 33 8.85 1.06 -7.78
C SER A 33 9.13 2.33 -6.99
N PHE A 34 9.29 3.47 -7.67
CA PHE A 34 9.48 4.73 -6.97
C PHE A 34 8.25 5.15 -6.20
N LEU A 35 7.09 5.04 -6.83
CA LEU A 35 5.83 5.40 -6.18
C LEU A 35 5.53 4.49 -5.01
N ILE A 36 5.88 3.23 -5.12
CA ILE A 36 5.70 2.31 -4.00
C ILE A 36 6.57 2.70 -2.83
N VAL A 37 7.81 3.09 -3.07
CA VAL A 37 8.68 3.55 -1.99
C VAL A 37 8.09 4.79 -1.30
N TYR A 38 7.59 5.74 -2.08
CA TYR A 38 6.94 6.92 -1.50
C TYR A 38 5.69 6.54 -0.71
N PHE A 39 4.89 5.65 -1.28
CA PHE A 39 3.67 5.20 -0.61
C PHE A 39 3.99 4.54 0.73
N ILE A 40 4.96 3.65 0.73
CA ILE A 40 5.34 2.95 1.95
C ILE A 40 5.92 3.90 2.98
N SER A 41 6.73 4.86 2.54
CA SER A 41 7.25 5.89 3.44
C SER A 41 6.13 6.67 4.11
N GLU A 42 5.11 7.01 3.34
CA GLU A 42 3.99 7.76 3.89
C GLU A 42 3.16 6.91 4.85
N VAL A 43 2.98 5.64 4.52
CA VAL A 43 2.28 4.73 5.42
C VAL A 43 3.05 4.59 6.73
N ASP A 44 4.36 4.42 6.66
CA ASP A 44 5.19 4.32 7.86
C ASP A 44 5.04 5.57 8.73
N ASP A 45 5.03 6.72 8.10
CA ASP A 45 4.87 7.99 8.80
C ASP A 45 3.53 8.10 9.51
N ARG A 46 2.48 7.76 8.79
CA ARG A 46 1.12 7.94 9.29
C ARG A 46 0.76 6.94 10.38
N PHE A 47 1.26 5.73 10.28
CA PHE A 47 0.90 4.67 11.22
C PHE A 47 2.00 4.38 12.23
N GLY A 48 3.15 4.99 12.10
CA GLY A 48 4.28 4.68 12.96
C GLY A 48 4.74 3.24 12.79
N ALA A 49 4.64 2.72 11.58
CA ALA A 49 4.95 1.33 11.28
C ALA A 49 6.24 1.23 10.48
N ALA A 50 6.70 0.01 10.27
CA ALA A 50 7.85 -0.26 9.41
C ALA A 50 7.45 -1.35 8.44
N ILE A 51 6.88 -0.95 7.31
CA ILE A 51 6.38 -1.88 6.31
C ILE A 51 7.57 -2.43 5.52
N GLU A 52 7.63 -3.74 5.39
CA GLU A 52 8.68 -4.40 4.62
C GLU A 52 8.21 -4.66 3.21
N MET A 53 9.08 -4.36 2.24
CA MET A 53 8.79 -4.63 0.85
C MET A 53 9.17 -6.07 0.53
N PRO A 54 8.28 -6.81 -0.17
CA PRO A 54 8.60 -8.19 -0.54
C PRO A 54 9.64 -8.23 -1.66
N GLU A 55 10.23 -9.40 -1.83
CA GLU A 55 11.19 -9.63 -2.91
C GLU A 55 10.57 -9.35 -4.27
N HIS A 56 9.32 -9.78 -4.43
CA HIS A 56 8.58 -9.60 -5.68
C HIS A 56 7.48 -8.57 -5.46
N VAL A 57 7.87 -7.31 -5.47
CA VAL A 57 6.95 -6.21 -5.16
C VAL A 57 5.80 -6.14 -6.17
N GLU A 58 5.99 -6.68 -7.37
CA GLU A 58 4.94 -6.70 -8.39
C GLU A 58 3.74 -7.56 -7.96
N TYR A 59 3.92 -8.43 -6.98
CA TYR A 59 2.83 -9.24 -6.44
C TYR A 59 2.26 -8.68 -5.15
N MET A 60 2.77 -7.54 -4.68
CA MET A 60 2.29 -6.93 -3.45
C MET A 60 0.90 -6.33 -3.66
N THR A 61 0.00 -6.61 -2.72
CA THR A 61 -1.36 -6.09 -2.77
C THR A 61 -1.62 -5.12 -1.64
N VAL A 62 -2.74 -4.41 -1.72
CA VAL A 62 -3.19 -3.55 -0.62
C VAL A 62 -3.36 -4.39 0.65
N GLN A 63 -3.87 -5.62 0.51
CA GLN A 63 -4.06 -6.50 1.66
C GLN A 63 -2.73 -6.80 2.36
N ASP A 64 -1.65 -6.95 1.59
CA ASP A 64 -0.34 -7.19 2.19
C ASP A 64 0.07 -6.05 3.10
N VAL A 65 -0.18 -4.82 2.69
CA VAL A 65 0.12 -3.66 3.52
C VAL A 65 -0.77 -3.66 4.76
N LEU A 66 -2.05 -3.94 4.58
CA LEU A 66 -2.98 -3.99 5.72
C LEU A 66 -2.57 -5.05 6.73
N ASP A 67 -2.14 -6.21 6.25
CA ASP A 67 -1.71 -7.30 7.13
C ASP A 67 -0.52 -6.87 7.98
N GLN A 68 0.42 -6.17 7.40
CA GLN A 68 1.57 -5.67 8.16
C GLN A 68 1.15 -4.61 9.17
N LEU A 69 0.24 -3.74 8.80
CA LEU A 69 -0.26 -2.71 9.71
C LEU A 69 -0.99 -3.34 10.91
N ASN A 70 -1.65 -4.45 10.69
CA ASN A 70 -2.39 -5.14 11.74
C ASN A 70 -1.53 -6.15 12.52
N GLY A 71 -0.24 -6.18 12.24
CA GLY A 71 0.68 -7.07 12.95
C GLY A 71 0.64 -8.51 12.50
N ARG A 72 0.10 -8.80 11.36
CA ARG A 72 0.04 -10.15 10.83
C ARG A 72 1.30 -10.48 10.05
N LYS A 73 1.62 -11.75 10.00
CA LYS A 73 2.80 -12.22 9.29
C LYS A 73 2.43 -12.93 8.02
#